data_4ed69137fe56b21658e6c3e4820a2729
#
_entry.id   4ed69137fe56b21658e6c3e4820a2729
#
_cell.length_a   1.000
_cell.length_b   1.000
_cell.length_c   1.000
_cell.angle_alpha   90.00
_cell.angle_beta   90.00
_cell.angle_gamma   90.00
#
_symmetry.space_group_name_H-M   'P 1'
#
loop_
_entity.id
_entity.type
_entity.pdbx_description
1 polymer ?
#
loop_
_entity_poly.entity_id
_entity_poly.type
_entity_poly.pdbx_seq_one_letter_code
_entity_poly.pdbx_strand_id
1 'polypeptide(L)'
;TDTSHNHLCEGDSSGDELVMQTDSEALLHAGISVAHKAWSKFTKSNDIQKLNPDLIVTHQVGKVHTKAVFEALKLPLDKNYSTFENLGNCGSVSLPLTYTHACEKFPSMLEKPAVLLGIGSGLSSIMLSINP
;
A
#
# COMPACT_ATOMS: atom_id res chain seq x y z
N THR A 1 -10.94 6.82 4.67
CA THR A 1 -10.73 6.50 6.09
C THR A 1 -11.93 5.76 6.62
N ASP A 2 -11.71 4.72 7.38
CA ASP A 2 -12.73 3.95 8.10
C ASP A 2 -12.23 3.70 9.53
N THR A 3 -12.80 4.41 10.49
CA THR A 3 -12.35 4.40 11.88
C THR A 3 -12.97 3.25 12.71
N SER A 4 -13.90 2.49 12.14
CA SER A 4 -14.50 1.33 12.82
C SER A 4 -13.51 0.20 13.12
N HIS A 5 -12.34 0.24 12.54
CA HIS A 5 -11.29 -0.77 12.64
C HIS A 5 -10.07 -0.33 13.46
N ASN A 6 -10.17 0.78 14.23
CA ASN A 6 -9.05 1.29 15.02
C ASN A 6 -8.50 0.25 16.01
N HIS A 7 -9.38 -0.55 16.61
CA HIS A 7 -9.03 -1.59 17.59
C HIS A 7 -8.19 -2.75 17.03
N LEU A 8 -8.05 -2.86 15.70
CA LEU A 8 -7.26 -3.93 15.09
C LEU A 8 -5.75 -3.70 15.15
N CYS A 9 -5.32 -2.49 15.47
CA CYS A 9 -3.92 -2.14 15.65
C CYS A 9 -3.84 -1.03 16.70
N GLU A 10 -3.56 -1.40 17.94
CA GLU A 10 -3.49 -0.49 19.07
C GLU A 10 -2.10 -0.52 19.70
N GLY A 11 -1.59 0.65 20.06
CA GLY A 11 -0.40 0.80 20.88
C GLY A 11 -0.78 1.15 22.30
N ASP A 12 -0.25 0.41 23.26
CA ASP A 12 -0.37 0.74 24.68
C ASP A 12 0.94 1.37 25.17
N SER A 13 0.83 2.56 25.76
CA SER A 13 1.92 3.30 26.38
C SER A 13 1.75 3.48 27.89
N SER A 14 0.84 2.71 28.51
CA SER A 14 0.52 2.82 29.94
C SER A 14 1.54 2.16 30.88
N GLY A 15 2.57 1.50 30.32
CA GLY A 15 3.64 0.85 31.07
C GLY A 15 5.04 1.30 30.63
N ASP A 16 6.07 0.70 31.24
CA ASP A 16 7.47 0.95 30.89
C ASP A 16 7.87 0.37 29.53
N GLU A 17 7.00 -0.44 28.91
CA GLU A 17 7.21 -1.03 27.59
C GLU A 17 6.14 -0.56 26.60
N LEU A 18 6.57 -0.17 25.41
CA LEU A 18 5.67 0.12 24.30
C LEU A 18 5.23 -1.22 23.67
N VAL A 19 3.98 -1.60 23.91
CA VAL A 19 3.40 -2.83 23.35
C VAL A 19 2.45 -2.47 22.21
N MET A 20 2.66 -3.07 21.04
CA MET A 20 1.73 -2.99 19.91
C MET A 20 0.99 -4.32 19.79
N GLN A 21 -0.33 -4.28 19.86
CA GLN A 21 -1.20 -5.42 19.64
C GLN A 21 -1.86 -5.30 18.26
N THR A 22 -1.73 -6.34 17.45
CA THR A 22 -2.26 -6.35 16.08
C THR A 22 -2.96 -7.68 15.79
N ASP A 23 -4.23 -7.61 15.39
CA ASP A 23 -4.91 -8.72 14.75
C ASP A 23 -4.63 -8.68 13.25
N SER A 24 -3.58 -9.41 12.83
CA SER A 24 -3.09 -9.36 11.46
C SER A 24 -4.07 -9.89 10.43
N GLU A 25 -4.90 -10.87 10.78
CA GLU A 25 -5.90 -11.46 9.86
C GLU A 25 -7.10 -10.53 9.68
N ALA A 26 -7.67 -10.05 10.78
CA ALA A 26 -8.77 -9.09 10.72
C ALA A 26 -8.32 -7.78 10.05
N LEU A 27 -7.09 -7.33 10.32
CA LEU A 27 -6.49 -6.16 9.70
C LEU A 27 -6.32 -6.32 8.18
N LEU A 28 -5.93 -7.52 7.71
CA LEU A 28 -5.84 -7.81 6.28
C LEU A 28 -7.22 -7.70 5.61
N HIS A 29 -8.25 -8.32 6.17
CA HIS A 29 -9.60 -8.27 5.61
C HIS A 29 -10.18 -6.86 5.60
N ALA A 30 -10.06 -6.14 6.70
CA ALA A 30 -10.49 -4.75 6.79
C ALA A 30 -9.72 -3.85 5.81
N GLY A 31 -8.41 -4.05 5.70
CA GLY A 31 -7.53 -3.34 4.76
C GLY A 31 -7.93 -3.54 3.31
N ILE A 32 -8.25 -4.78 2.90
CA ILE A 32 -8.75 -5.09 1.55
C ILE A 32 -10.08 -4.35 1.29
N SER A 33 -11.01 -4.34 2.24
CA SER A 33 -12.28 -3.63 2.10
C SER A 33 -12.07 -2.13 1.89
N VAL A 34 -11.21 -1.50 2.70
CA VAL A 34 -10.88 -0.07 2.57
C VAL A 34 -10.14 0.22 1.26
N ALA A 35 -9.21 -0.65 0.85
CA ALA A 35 -8.51 -0.55 -0.42
C ALA A 35 -9.47 -0.64 -1.61
N HIS A 36 -10.44 -1.54 -1.58
CA HIS A 36 -11.48 -1.65 -2.61
C HIS A 36 -12.30 -0.37 -2.77
N LYS A 37 -12.76 0.21 -1.65
CA LYS A 37 -13.51 1.48 -1.66
C LYS A 37 -12.66 2.62 -2.24
N ALA A 38 -11.39 2.71 -1.85
CA ALA A 38 -10.47 3.72 -2.34
C ALA A 38 -10.15 3.51 -3.83
N TRP A 39 -9.89 2.27 -4.26
CA TRP A 39 -9.65 1.91 -5.66
C TRP A 39 -10.82 2.25 -6.57
N SER A 40 -12.04 1.94 -6.15
CA SER A 40 -13.24 2.30 -6.92
C SER A 40 -13.39 3.82 -7.12
N LYS A 41 -13.04 4.62 -6.12
CA LYS A 41 -13.05 6.09 -6.26
C LYS A 41 -11.91 6.57 -7.16
N PHE A 42 -10.71 6.03 -6.96
CA PHE A 42 -9.53 6.39 -7.71
C PHE A 42 -9.69 6.10 -9.20
N THR A 43 -10.22 4.94 -9.59
CA THR A 43 -10.44 4.55 -10.98
C THR A 43 -11.57 5.35 -11.67
N LYS A 44 -12.53 5.88 -10.90
CA LYS A 44 -13.55 6.80 -11.43
C LYS A 44 -12.99 8.18 -11.73
N SER A 45 -12.01 8.62 -10.94
CA SER A 45 -11.38 9.94 -11.10
C SER A 45 -10.20 9.93 -12.06
N ASN A 46 -9.62 8.75 -12.29
CA ASN A 46 -8.46 8.54 -13.15
C ASN A 46 -8.76 7.41 -14.13
N ASP A 47 -8.56 7.65 -15.40
CA ASP A 47 -8.69 6.61 -16.43
C ASP A 47 -7.48 5.67 -16.34
N ILE A 48 -7.60 4.64 -15.49
CA ILE A 48 -6.52 3.68 -15.24
C ILE A 48 -6.15 2.89 -16.50
N GLN A 49 -7.10 2.70 -17.42
CA GLN A 49 -6.80 2.02 -18.70
C GLN A 49 -5.90 2.89 -19.57
N LYS A 50 -6.12 4.21 -19.57
CA LYS A 50 -5.21 5.15 -20.23
C LYS A 50 -3.90 5.33 -19.49
N LEU A 51 -3.94 5.32 -18.15
CA LEU A 51 -2.74 5.42 -17.33
C LEU A 51 -1.79 4.22 -17.57
N ASN A 52 -2.35 3.01 -17.71
CA ASN A 52 -1.60 1.76 -17.93
C ASN A 52 -0.25 1.74 -17.17
N PRO A 53 -0.25 1.76 -15.83
CA PRO A 53 0.97 1.94 -15.04
C PRO A 53 1.99 0.85 -15.33
N ASP A 54 3.26 1.23 -15.47
CA ASP A 54 4.38 0.30 -15.60
C ASP A 54 4.91 -0.16 -14.23
N LEU A 55 4.61 0.61 -13.19
CA LEU A 55 5.04 0.34 -11.83
C LEU A 55 3.86 0.48 -10.87
N ILE A 56 3.70 -0.51 -10.01
CA ILE A 56 2.71 -0.49 -8.91
C ILE A 56 3.45 -0.76 -7.61
N VAL A 57 3.35 0.18 -6.66
CA VAL A 57 3.94 0.06 -5.32
C VAL A 57 2.83 0.04 -4.29
N THR A 58 2.78 -1.01 -3.47
CA THR A 58 1.89 -1.07 -2.32
C THR A 58 2.63 -0.75 -1.03
N HIS A 59 1.89 -0.44 0.04
CA HIS A 59 2.45 -0.39 1.38
C HIS A 59 3.12 -1.73 1.72
N GLN A 60 4.33 -1.68 2.30
CA GLN A 60 5.21 -2.82 2.51
C GLN A 60 4.88 -3.55 3.82
N VAL A 61 3.88 -4.43 3.79
CA VAL A 61 3.46 -5.23 4.97
C VAL A 61 3.98 -6.67 4.90
N GLY A 62 4.12 -7.21 3.69
CA GLY A 62 4.62 -8.56 3.45
C GLY A 62 4.04 -9.18 2.18
N LYS A 63 4.64 -10.27 1.72
CA LYS A 63 4.27 -10.94 0.45
C LYS A 63 2.79 -11.37 0.40
N VAL A 64 2.28 -11.91 1.51
CA VAL A 64 0.89 -12.38 1.60
C VAL A 64 -0.08 -11.21 1.43
N HIS A 65 0.17 -10.10 2.12
CA HIS A 65 -0.65 -8.90 2.02
C HIS A 65 -0.60 -8.29 0.62
N THR A 66 0.60 -8.15 0.05
CA THR A 66 0.78 -7.65 -1.32
C THR A 66 -0.02 -8.49 -2.32
N LYS A 67 0.14 -9.81 -2.27
CA LYS A 67 -0.60 -10.72 -3.17
C LYS A 67 -2.11 -10.58 -3.00
N ALA A 68 -2.61 -10.56 -1.77
CA ALA A 68 -4.03 -10.41 -1.48
C ALA A 68 -4.61 -9.08 -2.02
N VAL A 69 -3.87 -7.96 -1.87
CA VAL A 69 -4.28 -6.67 -2.42
C VAL A 69 -4.30 -6.69 -3.95
N PHE A 70 -3.27 -7.24 -4.59
CA PHE A 70 -3.20 -7.33 -6.06
C PHE A 70 -4.34 -8.19 -6.62
N GLU A 71 -4.62 -9.34 -6.02
CA GLU A 71 -5.75 -10.21 -6.40
C GLU A 71 -7.10 -9.51 -6.21
N ALA A 72 -7.31 -8.88 -5.05
CA ALA A 72 -8.55 -8.18 -4.74
C ALA A 72 -8.83 -7.02 -5.69
N LEU A 73 -7.81 -6.24 -6.06
CA LEU A 73 -7.93 -5.11 -6.97
C LEU A 73 -7.76 -5.50 -8.45
N LYS A 74 -7.54 -6.77 -8.75
CA LYS A 74 -7.28 -7.32 -10.11
C LYS A 74 -6.11 -6.62 -10.80
N LEU A 75 -5.03 -6.39 -10.06
CA LEU A 75 -3.82 -5.76 -10.55
C LEU A 75 -2.82 -6.80 -11.05
N PRO A 76 -2.03 -6.50 -12.09
CA PRO A 76 -0.98 -7.38 -12.60
C PRO A 76 0.21 -7.42 -11.64
N LEU A 77 0.48 -8.59 -11.06
CA LEU A 77 1.52 -8.75 -10.04
C LEU A 77 2.95 -8.58 -10.59
N ASP A 78 3.15 -8.77 -11.87
CA ASP A 78 4.42 -8.55 -12.58
C ASP A 78 4.84 -7.07 -12.60
N LYS A 79 3.90 -6.14 -12.38
CA LYS A 79 4.19 -4.71 -12.24
C LYS A 79 4.49 -4.28 -10.80
N ASN A 80 4.44 -5.20 -9.85
CA ASN A 80 4.76 -4.90 -8.45
C ASN A 80 6.26 -4.72 -8.25
N TYR A 81 6.62 -3.68 -7.53
CA TYR A 81 7.95 -3.53 -6.96
C TYR A 81 7.90 -3.50 -5.44
N SER A 82 8.79 -4.22 -4.79
CA SER A 82 8.82 -4.36 -3.34
C SER A 82 10.24 -4.24 -2.80
N THR A 83 10.36 -3.55 -1.68
CA THR A 83 11.58 -3.47 -0.87
C THR A 83 11.45 -4.23 0.45
N PHE A 84 10.31 -4.89 0.68
CA PHE A 84 10.00 -5.55 1.95
C PHE A 84 11.04 -6.58 2.39
N GLU A 85 11.61 -7.35 1.46
CA GLU A 85 12.59 -8.39 1.79
C GLU A 85 13.89 -7.82 2.39
N ASN A 86 14.26 -6.59 2.00
CA ASN A 86 15.49 -5.96 2.43
C ASN A 86 15.29 -4.94 3.54
N LEU A 87 14.16 -4.25 3.54
CA LEU A 87 13.91 -3.10 4.41
C LEU A 87 12.75 -3.32 5.40
N GLY A 88 11.95 -4.37 5.20
CA GLY A 88 10.76 -4.63 6.03
C GLY A 88 9.69 -3.55 5.85
N ASN A 89 8.86 -3.41 6.88
CA ASN A 89 7.84 -2.36 6.94
C ASN A 89 8.43 -1.09 7.57
N CYS A 90 8.67 -0.09 6.76
CA CYS A 90 9.18 1.22 7.18
C CYS A 90 8.05 2.24 7.49
N GLY A 91 6.85 1.78 7.83
CA GLY A 91 5.72 2.65 8.18
C GLY A 91 5.34 3.60 7.04
N SER A 92 5.13 4.87 7.36
CA SER A 92 4.67 5.88 6.40
C SER A 92 5.65 6.15 5.25
N VAL A 93 6.94 5.88 5.44
CA VAL A 93 7.96 6.10 4.39
C VAL A 93 8.08 4.92 3.42
N SER A 94 7.40 3.81 3.66
CA SER A 94 7.48 2.62 2.80
C SER A 94 7.16 2.92 1.34
N LEU A 95 6.12 3.71 1.06
CA LEU A 95 5.72 4.03 -0.33
C LEU A 95 6.75 4.90 -1.04
N PRO A 96 7.10 6.11 -0.55
CA PRO A 96 8.08 6.95 -1.23
C PRO A 96 9.44 6.29 -1.31
N LEU A 97 9.87 5.59 -0.27
CA LEU A 97 11.13 4.86 -0.25
C LEU A 97 11.18 3.78 -1.34
N THR A 98 10.13 2.95 -1.43
CA THR A 98 10.06 1.87 -2.43
C THR A 98 10.00 2.43 -3.86
N TYR A 99 9.24 3.50 -4.07
CA TYR A 99 9.18 4.17 -5.37
C TYR A 99 10.55 4.76 -5.78
N THR A 100 11.20 5.50 -4.88
CA THR A 100 12.54 6.06 -5.13
C THR A 100 13.56 4.96 -5.43
N HIS A 101 13.56 3.90 -4.64
CA HIS A 101 14.45 2.75 -4.86
C HIS A 101 14.20 2.07 -6.22
N ALA A 102 12.94 1.97 -6.66
CA ALA A 102 12.62 1.45 -7.99
C ALA A 102 13.20 2.35 -9.09
N CYS A 103 13.06 3.67 -8.96
CA CYS A 103 13.58 4.64 -9.92
C CYS A 103 15.12 4.68 -9.96
N GLU A 104 15.78 4.55 -8.80
CA GLU A 104 17.25 4.44 -8.73
C GLU A 104 17.75 3.18 -9.41
N LYS A 105 17.08 2.05 -9.17
CA LYS A 105 17.45 0.77 -9.77
C LYS A 105 17.14 0.68 -11.27
N PHE A 106 16.05 1.32 -11.68
CA PHE A 106 15.55 1.36 -13.05
C PHE A 106 15.23 2.81 -13.45
N PRO A 107 16.22 3.61 -13.85
CA PRO A 107 16.02 5.04 -14.13
C PRO A 107 14.94 5.35 -15.16
N SER A 108 14.66 4.43 -16.10
CA SER A 108 13.57 4.58 -17.07
C SER A 108 12.18 4.63 -16.42
N MET A 109 12.02 4.23 -15.15
CA MET A 109 10.74 4.32 -14.43
C MET A 109 10.36 5.76 -14.08
N LEU A 110 11.32 6.71 -14.08
CA LEU A 110 11.02 8.13 -13.90
C LEU A 110 10.18 8.72 -15.05
N GLU A 111 10.25 8.11 -16.23
CA GLU A 111 9.53 8.53 -17.42
C GLU A 111 8.28 7.67 -17.70
N LYS A 112 7.88 6.86 -16.73
CA LYS A 112 6.77 5.92 -16.87
C LYS A 112 5.68 6.14 -15.83
N PRO A 113 4.41 5.88 -16.20
CA PRO A 113 3.31 6.00 -15.25
C PRO A 113 3.45 4.99 -14.11
N ALA A 114 3.21 5.46 -12.89
CA ALA A 114 3.21 4.62 -11.70
C ALA A 114 1.95 4.84 -10.84
N VAL A 115 1.59 3.81 -10.08
CA VAL A 115 0.51 3.87 -9.08
C VAL A 115 1.06 3.47 -7.73
N LEU A 116 0.78 4.29 -6.72
CA LEU A 116 1.16 4.05 -5.34
C LEU A 116 -0.09 3.81 -4.50
N LEU A 117 -0.13 2.69 -3.79
CA LEU A 117 -1.27 2.24 -2.98
C LEU A 117 -0.87 2.21 -1.51
N GLY A 118 -1.24 3.24 -0.77
CA GLY A 118 -0.98 3.39 0.65
C GLY A 118 -2.12 2.89 1.51
N ILE A 119 -1.77 2.31 2.64
CA ILE A 119 -2.69 2.01 3.73
C ILE A 119 -2.00 2.33 5.05
N GLY A 120 -2.75 2.82 5.99
CA GLY A 120 -2.28 3.13 7.33
C GLY A 120 -3.31 2.77 8.38
N SER A 121 -2.87 2.79 9.65
CA SER A 121 -3.76 2.54 10.79
C SER A 121 -4.94 3.50 10.80
N GLY A 122 -6.03 3.00 11.35
CA GLY A 122 -7.20 3.83 11.51
C GLY A 122 -8.50 3.43 10.83
N LEU A 123 -8.69 2.67 9.75
CA LEU A 123 -7.83 2.44 8.60
C LEU A 123 -7.97 3.56 7.58
N SER A 124 -6.87 4.01 7.02
CA SER A 124 -6.87 4.99 5.94
C SER A 124 -6.19 4.40 4.70
N SER A 125 -6.76 4.63 3.52
CA SER A 125 -6.11 4.28 2.27
C SER A 125 -6.00 5.52 1.38
N ILE A 126 -4.83 5.66 0.78
CA ILE A 126 -4.52 6.71 -0.20
C ILE A 126 -4.01 6.06 -1.48
N MET A 127 -4.43 6.59 -2.61
CA MET A 127 -3.98 6.13 -3.91
C MET A 127 -3.53 7.33 -4.73
N LEU A 128 -2.36 7.19 -5.33
CA LEU A 128 -1.71 8.25 -6.12
C LEU A 128 -1.32 7.69 -7.48
N SER A 129 -1.51 8.49 -8.52
CA SER A 129 -0.92 8.25 -9.83
C SER A 129 0.22 9.24 -10.06
N ILE A 130 1.31 8.74 -10.60
CA ILE A 130 2.44 9.54 -11.06
C ILE A 130 2.45 9.42 -12.58
N ASN A 131 2.33 10.55 -13.23
CA ASN A 131 2.45 10.69 -14.68
C ASN A 131 3.63 11.60 -14.96
N PRO A 132 4.63 11.12 -15.68
CA PRO A 132 5.76 11.94 -16.09
C PRO A 132 5.32 13.03 -17.07
#